data_3863b9b3f5f6ec3c4c82e01a4fddcccc
#
_entry.id   3863b9b3f5f6ec3c4c82e01a4fddcccc
#
_cell.length_a   1.000
_cell.length_b   1.000
_cell.length_c   1.000
_cell.angle_alpha   90.00
_cell.angle_beta   90.00
_cell.angle_gamma   90.00
#
_symmetry.space_group_name_H-M   'P 1'
#
loop_
_entity.id
_entity.type
_entity.pdbx_description
1 polymer ?
#
loop_
_entity_poly.entity_id
_entity_poly.type
_entity_poly.pdbx_seq_one_letter_code
_entity_poly.pdbx_strand_id
1 'polypeptide(L)'
;MRKFDNQIEAQAIAVFFFVATHSDKQEGIAMQTISEELDMAQSSVSRNCYKLADVNRHKKTGIGLVQTFEDPMERRRKLVSLTAKGKRVYNTLLEWVK
;
A
#
# COMPACT_ATOMS: atom_id res chain seq x y z
N MET A 1 1.37 13.81 -20.18
CA MET A 1 1.19 12.73 -19.20
C MET A 1 0.48 11.55 -19.84
N ARG A 2 0.99 10.38 -19.68
CA ARG A 2 0.42 9.20 -20.29
C ARG A 2 -0.75 8.67 -19.47
N LYS A 3 -1.76 8.18 -20.16
CA LYS A 3 -2.99 7.74 -19.48
C LYS A 3 -2.74 6.57 -18.52
N PHE A 4 -1.92 5.60 -18.94
CA PHE A 4 -1.71 4.43 -18.08
C PHE A 4 -0.89 4.77 -16.84
N ASP A 5 -0.04 5.78 -16.92
CA ASP A 5 0.67 6.27 -15.75
C ASP A 5 -0.30 6.84 -14.72
N ASN A 6 -1.30 7.57 -15.19
CA ASN A 6 -2.33 8.12 -14.31
C ASN A 6 -3.13 7.01 -13.65
N GLN A 7 -3.41 5.94 -14.37
CA GLN A 7 -4.14 4.81 -13.79
C GLN A 7 -3.33 4.13 -12.70
N ILE A 8 -2.03 3.95 -12.93
CA ILE A 8 -1.16 3.32 -11.94
C ILE A 8 -1.09 4.19 -10.69
N GLU A 9 -0.96 5.49 -10.88
CA GLU A 9 -0.92 6.40 -9.73
C GLU A 9 -2.23 6.39 -8.96
N ALA A 10 -3.36 6.37 -9.66
CA ALA A 10 -4.66 6.31 -9.01
C ALA A 10 -4.81 5.02 -8.21
N GLN A 11 -4.35 3.89 -8.76
CA GLN A 11 -4.40 2.63 -8.04
C GLN A 11 -3.51 2.66 -6.81
N ALA A 12 -2.32 3.23 -6.93
CA ALA A 12 -1.41 3.32 -5.80
C ALA A 12 -2.02 4.17 -4.68
N ILE A 13 -2.65 5.28 -5.04
CA ILE A 13 -3.32 6.14 -4.07
C ILE A 13 -4.45 5.38 -3.38
N ALA A 14 -5.25 4.65 -4.14
CA ALA A 14 -6.35 3.87 -3.58
C ALA A 14 -5.84 2.83 -2.58
N VAL A 15 -4.77 2.12 -2.95
CA VAL A 15 -4.17 1.13 -2.06
C VAL A 15 -3.64 1.80 -0.80
N PHE A 16 -2.96 2.93 -0.95
CA PHE A 16 -2.42 3.65 0.20
C PHE A 16 -3.53 4.07 1.17
N PHE A 17 -4.61 4.67 0.65
CA PHE A 17 -5.70 5.10 1.50
C PHE A 17 -6.42 3.93 2.15
N PHE A 18 -6.57 2.82 1.43
CA PHE A 18 -7.20 1.64 2.01
C PHE A 18 -6.38 1.12 3.20
N VAL A 19 -5.06 1.00 3.01
CA VAL A 19 -4.17 0.56 4.08
C VAL A 19 -4.22 1.56 5.23
N ALA A 20 -4.22 2.84 4.93
CA ALA A 20 -4.22 3.88 5.95
C ALA A 20 -5.49 3.87 6.80
N THR A 21 -6.64 3.66 6.18
CA THR A 21 -7.91 3.63 6.93
C THR A 21 -8.02 2.40 7.82
N HIS A 22 -7.18 1.40 7.59
CA HIS A 22 -7.15 0.19 8.42
C HIS A 22 -5.87 0.12 9.24
N SER A 23 -5.20 1.26 9.45
CA SER A 23 -3.88 1.29 10.07
C SER A 23 -3.90 0.98 11.56
N ASP A 24 -5.05 0.95 12.18
CA ASP A 24 -5.18 0.55 13.58
C ASP A 24 -4.92 -0.94 13.77
N LYS A 25 -4.90 -1.71 12.70
CA LYS A 25 -4.56 -3.13 12.76
C LYS A 25 -3.06 -3.29 12.64
N GLN A 26 -2.42 -3.53 13.76
CA GLN A 26 -0.96 -3.68 13.79
C GLN A 26 -0.48 -4.90 13.03
N GLU A 27 -1.36 -5.87 12.85
CA GLU A 27 -1.03 -7.10 12.15
C GLU A 27 -0.90 -6.93 10.65
N GLY A 28 -1.33 -5.80 10.12
CA GLY A 28 -1.31 -5.55 8.70
C GLY A 28 -2.57 -6.04 8.01
N ILE A 29 -2.68 -5.74 6.74
CA ILE A 29 -3.82 -6.12 5.91
C ILE A 29 -3.34 -7.03 4.81
N ALA A 30 -4.04 -8.13 4.58
CA ALA A 30 -3.66 -9.06 3.52
C ALA A 30 -3.86 -8.41 2.15
N MET A 31 -2.90 -8.63 1.26
CA MET A 31 -3.03 -8.13 -0.11
C MET A 31 -4.28 -8.68 -0.79
N GLN A 32 -4.65 -9.92 -0.45
CA GLN A 32 -5.87 -10.52 -0.98
C GLN A 32 -7.11 -9.72 -0.56
N THR A 33 -7.14 -9.25 0.68
CA THR A 33 -8.24 -8.43 1.16
C THR A 33 -8.32 -7.11 0.37
N ILE A 34 -7.17 -6.50 0.12
CA ILE A 34 -7.12 -5.26 -0.67
C ILE A 34 -7.65 -5.52 -2.08
N SER A 35 -7.23 -6.63 -2.66
CA SER A 35 -7.68 -7.04 -3.99
C SER A 35 -9.19 -7.15 -4.06
N GLU A 36 -9.78 -7.80 -3.07
CA GLU A 36 -11.22 -8.02 -3.03
C GLU A 36 -11.99 -6.72 -2.79
N GLU A 37 -11.52 -5.92 -1.84
CA GLU A 37 -12.24 -4.71 -1.47
C GLU A 37 -12.15 -3.61 -2.52
N LEU A 38 -11.03 -3.52 -3.22
CA LEU A 38 -10.84 -2.50 -4.25
C LEU A 38 -11.15 -3.02 -5.65
N ASP A 39 -11.53 -4.28 -5.75
CA ASP A 39 -11.84 -4.92 -7.04
C ASP A 39 -10.67 -4.78 -8.00
N MET A 40 -9.48 -5.13 -7.52
CA MET A 40 -8.25 -5.07 -8.29
C MET A 40 -7.64 -6.47 -8.36
N ALA A 41 -6.93 -6.75 -9.44
CA ALA A 41 -6.18 -8.02 -9.54
C ALA A 41 -5.10 -8.06 -8.48
N GLN A 42 -4.83 -9.26 -7.94
CA GLN A 42 -3.79 -9.39 -6.91
C GLN A 42 -2.43 -8.96 -7.41
N SER A 43 -2.12 -9.21 -8.68
CA SER A 43 -0.87 -8.74 -9.25
C SER A 43 -0.76 -7.21 -9.25
N SER A 44 -1.87 -6.52 -9.46
CA SER A 44 -1.90 -5.06 -9.41
C SER A 44 -1.69 -4.57 -7.99
N VAL A 45 -2.35 -5.20 -7.01
CA VAL A 45 -2.17 -4.84 -5.61
C VAL A 45 -0.72 -5.02 -5.20
N SER A 46 -0.13 -6.16 -5.54
CA SER A 46 1.27 -6.45 -5.20
C SER A 46 2.20 -5.40 -5.79
N ARG A 47 2.02 -5.08 -7.07
CA ARG A 47 2.85 -4.09 -7.74
C ARG A 47 2.74 -2.72 -7.08
N ASN A 48 1.53 -2.30 -6.75
CA ASN A 48 1.31 -1.01 -6.12
C ASN A 48 1.87 -0.98 -4.70
N CYS A 49 1.76 -2.07 -3.96
CA CYS A 49 2.33 -2.15 -2.62
C CYS A 49 3.85 -2.01 -2.66
N TYR A 50 4.50 -2.70 -3.61
CA TYR A 50 5.96 -2.59 -3.72
C TYR A 50 6.38 -1.21 -4.18
N LYS A 51 5.59 -0.56 -5.01
CA LYS A 51 5.86 0.81 -5.40
C LYS A 51 5.81 1.78 -4.23
N LEU A 52 4.90 1.54 -3.29
CA LEU A 52 4.75 2.37 -2.10
C LEU A 52 5.73 1.98 -0.99
N ALA A 53 6.39 0.85 -1.10
CA ALA A 53 7.24 0.33 -0.05
C ALA A 53 8.57 1.06 0.01
N ASP A 54 9.29 0.78 1.08
CA ASP A 54 10.56 1.44 1.37
C ASP A 54 11.65 1.07 0.38
N VAL A 55 11.70 -0.21 -0.02
CA VAL A 55 12.73 -0.70 -0.94
C VAL A 55 12.05 -1.47 -2.06
N ASN A 56 12.36 -1.11 -3.30
CA ASN A 56 11.83 -1.84 -4.44
C ASN A 56 12.80 -2.95 -4.86
N ARG A 57 12.42 -3.70 -5.90
CA ARG A 57 13.19 -4.87 -6.33
C ARG A 57 14.60 -4.52 -6.85
N HIS A 58 14.83 -3.27 -7.20
CA HIS A 58 16.13 -2.80 -7.67
C HIS A 58 16.97 -2.22 -6.57
N LYS A 59 16.56 -2.42 -5.33
CA LYS A 59 17.25 -1.91 -4.14
C LYS A 59 17.34 -0.40 -4.10
N LYS A 60 16.50 0.27 -4.85
CA LYS A 60 16.40 1.72 -4.78
C LYS A 60 15.44 2.09 -3.66
N THR A 61 15.73 3.20 -3.02
CA THR A 61 14.84 3.72 -1.99
C THR A 61 13.49 4.03 -2.61
N GLY A 62 12.45 3.40 -2.12
CA GLY A 62 11.10 3.67 -2.55
C GLY A 62 10.51 4.86 -1.81
N ILE A 63 9.18 5.03 -1.96
CA ILE A 63 8.47 6.11 -1.29
C ILE A 63 8.45 5.89 0.22
N GLY A 64 8.42 4.62 0.65
CA GLY A 64 8.51 4.29 2.05
C GLY A 64 7.24 4.52 2.85
N LEU A 65 6.10 4.52 2.21
CA LEU A 65 4.81 4.77 2.88
C LEU A 65 4.22 3.51 3.50
N VAL A 66 4.54 2.36 2.94
CA VAL A 66 4.05 1.08 3.46
C VAL A 66 5.21 0.12 3.61
N GLN A 67 4.97 -0.95 4.35
CA GLN A 67 5.90 -2.07 4.44
C GLN A 67 5.13 -3.34 4.18
N THR A 68 5.79 -4.32 3.59
CA THR A 68 5.20 -5.61 3.26
C THR A 68 5.93 -6.69 4.02
N PHE A 69 5.21 -7.73 4.42
CA PHE A 69 5.81 -8.84 5.14
C PHE A 69 4.94 -10.07 4.97
N GLU A 70 5.51 -11.22 5.29
CA GLU A 70 4.77 -12.47 5.22
C GLU A 70 4.00 -12.69 6.51
N ASP A 71 2.81 -13.27 6.37
CA ASP A 71 2.01 -13.67 7.53
C ASP A 71 2.75 -14.79 8.26
N PRO A 72 3.07 -14.62 9.54
CA PRO A 72 3.77 -15.69 10.28
C PRO A 72 2.97 -16.98 10.37
N MET A 73 1.65 -16.89 10.30
CA MET A 73 0.78 -18.05 10.38
C MET A 73 0.59 -18.74 9.03
N GLU A 74 0.74 -17.99 7.95
CA GLU A 74 0.56 -18.54 6.62
C GLU A 74 1.49 -17.81 5.64
N ARG A 75 2.59 -18.43 5.29
CA ARG A 75 3.66 -17.79 4.51
C ARG A 75 3.24 -17.33 3.14
N ARG A 76 2.22 -17.97 2.57
CA ARG A 76 1.74 -17.58 1.25
C ARG A 76 1.04 -16.23 1.26
N ARG A 77 0.64 -15.80 2.43
CA ARG A 77 -0.16 -14.59 2.60
C ARG A 77 0.77 -13.42 2.84
N LYS A 78 0.65 -12.40 1.97
CA LYS A 78 1.43 -11.17 2.13
C LYS A 78 0.57 -10.13 2.85
N LEU A 79 1.18 -9.46 3.81
CA LEU A 79 0.52 -8.42 4.59
C LEU A 79 1.16 -7.07 4.31
N VAL A 80 0.37 -6.02 4.47
CA VAL A 80 0.80 -4.63 4.23
C VAL A 80 0.39 -3.79 5.42
N SER A 81 1.28 -2.92 5.87
CA SER A 81 0.95 -1.94 6.90
C SER A 81 1.64 -0.62 6.60
N LEU A 82 1.15 0.46 7.22
CA LEU A 82 1.79 1.76 7.06
C LEU A 82 3.08 1.82 7.85
N THR A 83 4.07 2.50 7.26
CA THR A 83 5.25 2.90 8.01
C THR A 83 4.94 4.15 8.84
N ALA A 84 5.87 4.55 9.71
CA ALA A 84 5.73 5.80 10.44
C ALA A 84 5.61 6.98 9.46
N LYS A 85 6.40 6.94 8.38
CA LYS A 85 6.32 7.97 7.34
C LYS A 85 4.94 7.97 6.68
N GLY A 86 4.40 6.78 6.40
CA GLY A 86 3.07 6.67 5.80
C GLY A 86 2.01 7.27 6.68
N LYS A 87 2.08 7.04 7.98
CA LYS A 87 1.13 7.60 8.93
C LYS A 87 1.20 9.13 8.94
N ARG A 88 2.40 9.68 8.90
CA ARG A 88 2.56 11.14 8.87
C ARG A 88 1.99 11.74 7.60
N VAL A 89 2.25 11.10 6.47
CA VAL A 89 1.72 11.58 5.19
C VAL A 89 0.19 11.53 5.19
N TYR A 90 -0.36 10.43 5.68
CA TYR A 90 -1.82 10.28 5.73
C TYR A 90 -2.45 11.36 6.60
N ASN A 91 -1.87 11.61 7.77
CA ASN A 91 -2.40 12.64 8.66
C ASN A 91 -2.33 14.02 8.04
N THR A 92 -1.25 14.31 7.32
CA THR A 92 -1.11 15.59 6.62
C THR A 92 -2.19 15.74 5.54
N LEU A 93 -2.46 14.67 4.79
CA LEU A 93 -3.49 14.71 3.76
C LEU A 93 -4.88 14.92 4.36
N LEU A 94 -5.15 14.31 5.51
CA LEU A 94 -6.44 14.51 6.19
C LEU A 94 -6.64 15.96 6.60
N GLU A 95 -5.59 16.64 7.02
CA GLU A 95 -5.69 18.04 7.37
C GLU A 95 -6.05 18.90 6.18
N TRP A 96 -5.57 18.51 5.00
CA TRP A 96 -5.83 19.27 3.79
C TRP A 96 -7.27 19.17 3.29
N VAL A 97 -7.96 18.08 3.62
CA VAL A 97 -9.32 17.86 3.13
C VAL A 97 -10.39 18.25 4.14
N LYS A 98 -10.00 18.74 5.27
CA LYS A 98 -10.96 19.23 6.28
C LYS A 98 -11.58 20.55 5.92
#